data_6044b7d4350230f382d7630dbeee6151
#
_entry.id   6044b7d4350230f382d7630dbeee6151
#
_cell.length_a   1.000
_cell.length_b   1.000
_cell.length_c   1.000
_cell.angle_alpha   90.00
_cell.angle_beta   90.00
_cell.angle_gamma   90.00
#
_symmetry.space_group_name_H-M   'P 1'
#
loop_
_entity.id
_entity.type
_entity.pdbx_description
1 polymer ?
#
loop_
_entity_poly.entity_id
_entity_poly.type
_entity_poly.pdbx_seq_one_letter_code
_entity_poly.pdbx_strand_id
1 'polypeptide(L)'
;IASLDAPKSLNALSLPMILALDERMEAWAKDPQIVCVLLRGNGPKAFCAGGEVRSLAQACREQPGEVPALAAQFFAAEYHLDYRLHTYPKPLICWGHGYVLGGGMGLLQSAAVRIVTPSSRLAMPEISIGLYPDVGASWFLSRLPGKLGLFLGLTGAHINGRDALDLGLADRFLRDDQQDELLNGLLQLNWQEQTVMQLNSLLKALAQEAVSQQPEAQWLPR
;
A
#
# COMPACT_ATOMS: atom_id res chain seq x y z
N ILE A 1 -6.95 8.72 10.77
CA ILE A 1 -6.96 8.34 9.35
C ILE A 1 -5.88 9.14 8.63
N ALA A 2 -5.06 8.48 7.82
CA ALA A 2 -4.17 9.09 6.85
C ALA A 2 -4.77 8.88 5.45
N SER A 3 -5.01 9.96 4.71
CA SER A 3 -5.56 9.89 3.35
C SER A 3 -4.59 10.52 2.37
N LEU A 4 -4.16 9.76 1.36
CA LEU A 4 -3.48 10.31 0.19
C LEU A 4 -4.52 11.08 -0.62
N ASP A 5 -4.30 12.37 -0.87
CA ASP A 5 -5.30 13.26 -1.46
C ASP A 5 -4.82 13.96 -2.73
N ALA A 6 -4.53 13.16 -3.73
CA ALA A 6 -4.23 13.62 -5.08
C ALA A 6 -4.96 12.74 -6.12
N PRO A 7 -6.31 12.60 -6.07
CA PRO A 7 -7.04 11.64 -6.89
C PRO A 7 -6.94 11.90 -8.39
N LYS A 8 -6.65 13.13 -8.81
CA LYS A 8 -6.42 13.47 -10.23
C LYS A 8 -5.15 12.83 -10.80
N SER A 9 -4.14 12.59 -9.96
CA SER A 9 -2.91 11.88 -10.31
C SER A 9 -2.89 10.44 -9.77
N LEU A 10 -4.07 9.85 -9.48
CA LEU A 10 -4.20 8.52 -8.91
C LEU A 10 -3.43 8.35 -7.59
N ASN A 11 -3.37 9.41 -6.79
CA ASN A 11 -2.63 9.50 -5.53
C ASN A 11 -1.14 9.16 -5.67
N ALA A 12 -0.53 9.51 -6.81
CA ALA A 12 0.91 9.36 -6.99
C ALA A 12 1.68 10.15 -5.92
N LEU A 13 2.69 9.51 -5.34
CA LEU A 13 3.48 10.07 -4.24
C LEU A 13 4.39 11.19 -4.78
N SER A 14 4.12 12.42 -4.37
CA SER A 14 5.04 13.53 -4.53
C SER A 14 5.96 13.65 -3.31
N LEU A 15 7.13 14.25 -3.46
CA LEU A 15 8.04 14.49 -2.33
C LEU A 15 7.34 15.24 -1.17
N PRO A 16 6.55 16.31 -1.39
CA PRO A 16 5.81 16.95 -0.30
C PRO A 16 4.80 16.02 0.39
N MET A 17 4.13 15.13 -0.35
CA MET A 17 3.18 14.16 0.23
C MET A 17 3.91 13.14 1.11
N ILE A 18 5.06 12.62 0.65
CA ILE A 18 5.90 11.68 1.40
C ILE A 18 6.34 12.32 2.73
N LEU A 19 6.90 13.54 2.67
CA LEU A 19 7.38 14.26 3.85
C LEU A 19 6.25 14.57 4.84
N ALA A 20 5.09 15.01 4.35
CA ALA A 20 3.94 15.29 5.19
C ALA A 20 3.39 14.01 5.86
N LEU A 21 3.35 12.89 5.14
CA LEU A 21 2.94 11.61 5.71
C LEU A 21 3.94 11.13 6.77
N ASP A 22 5.24 11.20 6.48
CA ASP A 22 6.30 10.80 7.41
C ASP A 22 6.24 11.59 8.72
N GLU A 23 6.12 12.92 8.65
CA GLU A 23 5.97 13.80 9.81
C GLU A 23 4.74 13.42 10.65
N ARG A 24 3.59 13.18 10.00
CA ARG A 24 2.37 12.78 10.70
C ARG A 24 2.48 11.43 11.35
N MET A 25 3.05 10.46 10.65
CA MET A 25 3.25 9.12 11.20
C MET A 25 4.20 9.16 12.40
N GLU A 26 5.26 9.97 12.35
CA GLU A 26 6.14 10.15 13.51
C GLU A 26 5.42 10.76 14.72
N ALA A 27 4.63 11.82 14.50
CA ALA A 27 3.86 12.45 15.57
C ALA A 27 2.84 11.48 16.18
N TRP A 28 2.09 10.75 15.35
CA TRP A 28 1.08 9.79 15.82
C TRP A 28 1.69 8.56 16.50
N ALA A 29 2.89 8.16 16.14
CA ALA A 29 3.59 7.08 16.85
C ALA A 29 3.81 7.42 18.33
N LYS A 30 4.08 8.70 18.63
CA LYS A 30 4.37 9.21 19.99
C LYS A 30 3.11 9.61 20.76
N ASP A 31 1.97 9.84 20.09
CA ASP A 31 0.73 10.29 20.72
C ASP A 31 -0.05 9.12 21.34
N PRO A 32 -0.20 9.03 22.68
CA PRO A 32 -0.92 7.94 23.33
C PRO A 32 -2.43 7.90 23.00
N GLN A 33 -3.00 8.96 22.47
CA GLN A 33 -4.40 9.00 22.07
C GLN A 33 -4.65 8.34 20.71
N ILE A 34 -3.61 8.17 19.90
CA ILE A 34 -3.69 7.46 18.62
C ILE A 34 -3.40 5.99 18.87
N VAL A 35 -4.38 5.14 18.69
CA VAL A 35 -4.31 3.69 18.97
C VAL A 35 -4.05 2.84 17.74
N CYS A 36 -4.46 3.32 16.57
CA CYS A 36 -4.18 2.70 15.26
C CYS A 36 -4.21 3.76 14.16
N VAL A 37 -3.73 3.41 12.98
CA VAL A 37 -3.81 4.27 11.79
C VAL A 37 -4.46 3.49 10.65
N LEU A 38 -5.46 4.09 10.01
CA LEU A 38 -6.01 3.64 8.72
C LEU A 38 -5.43 4.52 7.62
N LEU A 39 -4.60 3.92 6.76
CA LEU A 39 -4.03 4.55 5.58
C LEU A 39 -4.88 4.22 4.36
N ARG A 40 -5.31 5.23 3.60
CA ARG A 40 -6.16 5.09 2.43
C ARG A 40 -5.84 6.13 1.35
N GLY A 41 -6.34 5.91 0.14
CA GLY A 41 -6.35 6.91 -0.93
C GLY A 41 -7.74 7.55 -1.08
N ASN A 42 -7.79 8.84 -1.39
CA ASN A 42 -9.03 9.52 -1.75
C ASN A 42 -9.39 9.24 -3.22
N GLY A 43 -10.70 9.20 -3.50
CA GLY A 43 -11.25 8.91 -4.82
C GLY A 43 -11.33 7.41 -5.14
N PRO A 44 -12.13 7.01 -6.14
CA PRO A 44 -12.48 5.60 -6.37
C PRO A 44 -11.45 4.82 -7.20
N LYS A 45 -10.47 5.48 -7.83
CA LYS A 45 -9.64 4.86 -8.88
C LYS A 45 -8.37 4.20 -8.35
N ALA A 46 -7.80 4.73 -7.27
CA ALA A 46 -6.50 4.26 -6.77
C ALA A 46 -6.31 4.53 -5.29
N PHE A 47 -5.73 3.59 -4.61
CA PHE A 47 -5.05 3.85 -3.35
C PHE A 47 -3.81 4.71 -3.60
N CYS A 48 -2.88 4.21 -4.45
CA CYS A 48 -1.66 4.93 -4.84
C CYS A 48 -1.07 4.28 -6.09
N ALA A 49 -0.84 5.07 -7.14
CA ALA A 49 -0.26 4.60 -8.41
C ALA A 49 1.27 4.69 -8.47
N GLY A 50 1.95 4.78 -7.31
CA GLY A 50 3.41 4.85 -7.21
C GLY A 50 3.94 6.25 -7.07
N GLY A 51 5.27 6.42 -7.21
CA GLY A 51 5.93 7.70 -7.16
C GLY A 51 5.57 8.63 -8.33
N GLU A 52 5.63 9.94 -8.09
CA GLU A 52 5.45 10.95 -9.16
C GLU A 52 6.72 11.05 -10.01
N VAL A 53 6.92 10.02 -10.87
CA VAL A 53 8.16 9.83 -11.66
C VAL A 53 8.35 10.86 -12.78
N ARG A 54 7.35 11.66 -13.13
CA ARG A 54 7.47 12.65 -14.22
C ARG A 54 8.45 13.76 -13.91
N SER A 55 8.35 14.35 -12.71
CA SER A 55 9.30 15.36 -12.23
C SER A 55 10.70 14.79 -12.04
N LEU A 56 10.83 13.56 -11.59
CA LEU A 56 12.13 12.87 -11.49
C LEU A 56 12.77 12.68 -12.87
N ALA A 57 12.01 12.18 -13.84
CA ALA A 57 12.47 12.01 -15.21
C ALA A 57 12.85 13.35 -15.86
N GLN A 58 12.12 14.43 -15.58
CA GLN A 58 12.45 15.75 -16.06
C GLN A 58 13.77 16.26 -15.46
N ALA A 59 13.96 16.15 -14.16
CA ALA A 59 15.19 16.51 -13.49
C ALA A 59 16.41 15.74 -14.04
N CYS A 60 16.24 14.44 -14.32
CA CYS A 60 17.31 13.63 -14.94
C CYS A 60 17.65 14.09 -16.37
N ARG A 61 16.66 14.55 -17.16
CA ARG A 61 16.94 15.10 -18.51
C ARG A 61 17.65 16.45 -18.47
N GLU A 62 17.38 17.24 -17.45
CA GLU A 62 18.02 18.55 -17.26
C GLU A 62 19.46 18.44 -16.73
N GLN A 63 19.81 17.31 -16.10
CA GLN A 63 21.14 17.04 -15.52
C GLN A 63 21.68 15.68 -16.00
N PRO A 64 21.98 15.53 -17.32
CA PRO A 64 22.41 14.24 -17.86
C PRO A 64 23.77 13.84 -17.30
N GLY A 65 23.89 12.59 -16.83
CA GLY A 65 25.10 12.04 -16.24
C GLY A 65 25.30 12.33 -14.75
N GLU A 66 24.38 13.08 -14.12
CA GLU A 66 24.41 13.37 -12.69
C GLU A 66 23.19 12.77 -12.00
N VAL A 67 23.25 12.68 -10.67
CA VAL A 67 22.09 12.35 -9.85
C VAL A 67 21.42 13.66 -9.41
N PRO A 68 20.24 14.01 -9.94
CA PRO A 68 19.57 15.24 -9.56
C PRO A 68 19.21 15.24 -8.06
N ALA A 69 19.39 16.38 -7.39
CA ALA A 69 19.10 16.53 -5.98
C ALA A 69 17.63 16.15 -5.64
N LEU A 70 16.68 16.49 -6.53
CA LEU A 70 15.28 16.10 -6.39
C LEU A 70 15.11 14.58 -6.34
N ALA A 71 15.78 13.84 -7.22
CA ALA A 71 15.68 12.37 -7.26
C ALA A 71 16.30 11.74 -6.00
N ALA A 72 17.47 12.22 -5.58
CA ALA A 72 18.12 11.76 -4.35
C ALA A 72 17.25 12.00 -3.11
N GLN A 73 16.65 13.19 -3.00
CA GLN A 73 15.76 13.53 -1.89
C GLN A 73 14.46 12.69 -1.91
N PHE A 74 13.88 12.49 -3.10
CA PHE A 74 12.66 11.72 -3.25
C PHE A 74 12.85 10.29 -2.76
N PHE A 75 13.80 9.55 -3.30
CA PHE A 75 14.04 8.15 -2.94
C PHE A 75 14.48 7.99 -1.47
N ALA A 76 15.32 8.92 -0.98
CA ALA A 76 15.70 8.90 0.43
C ALA A 76 14.48 9.08 1.37
N ALA A 77 13.58 10.00 1.03
CA ALA A 77 12.37 10.24 1.81
C ALA A 77 11.37 9.08 1.70
N GLU A 78 11.16 8.53 0.48
CA GLU A 78 10.25 7.40 0.25
C GLU A 78 10.71 6.16 1.02
N TYR A 79 11.98 5.78 0.93
CA TYR A 79 12.49 4.59 1.64
C TYR A 79 12.54 4.79 3.15
N HIS A 80 12.75 6.03 3.63
CA HIS A 80 12.64 6.34 5.05
C HIS A 80 11.20 6.15 5.55
N LEU A 81 10.23 6.64 4.78
CA LEU A 81 8.81 6.46 5.07
C LEU A 81 8.43 4.97 5.09
N ASP A 82 8.82 4.19 4.07
CA ASP A 82 8.55 2.75 4.01
C ASP A 82 9.11 2.03 5.24
N TYR A 83 10.36 2.34 5.63
CA TYR A 83 10.96 1.77 6.84
C TYR A 83 10.17 2.14 8.10
N ARG A 84 9.76 3.41 8.25
CA ARG A 84 8.94 3.88 9.37
C ARG A 84 7.61 3.13 9.44
N LEU A 85 6.92 2.97 8.31
CA LEU A 85 5.65 2.27 8.25
C LEU A 85 5.80 0.79 8.57
N HIS A 86 6.85 0.14 8.06
CA HIS A 86 7.15 -1.27 8.33
C HIS A 86 7.48 -1.54 9.79
N THR A 87 8.11 -0.60 10.48
CA THR A 87 8.46 -0.69 11.91
C THR A 87 7.49 0.07 12.81
N TYR A 88 6.30 0.39 12.31
CA TYR A 88 5.35 1.24 13.02
C TYR A 88 4.90 0.61 14.34
N PRO A 89 4.94 1.34 15.49
CA PRO A 89 4.70 0.74 16.80
C PRO A 89 3.21 0.49 17.12
N LYS A 90 2.30 0.90 16.22
CA LYS A 90 0.85 0.75 16.39
C LYS A 90 0.25 0.02 15.20
N PRO A 91 -0.93 -0.60 15.33
CA PRO A 91 -1.59 -1.21 14.19
C PRO A 91 -1.77 -0.24 13.02
N LEU A 92 -1.09 -0.51 11.92
CA LEU A 92 -1.25 0.19 10.65
C LEU A 92 -2.09 -0.68 9.73
N ILE A 93 -3.25 -0.17 9.35
CA ILE A 93 -4.20 -0.82 8.44
C ILE A 93 -4.14 -0.06 7.11
N CYS A 94 -3.89 -0.74 6.01
CA CYS A 94 -3.86 -0.13 4.69
C CYS A 94 -5.03 -0.60 3.84
N TRP A 95 -5.78 0.34 3.27
CA TRP A 95 -6.92 0.10 2.37
C TRP A 95 -6.49 0.26 0.91
N GLY A 96 -6.12 -0.84 0.28
CA GLY A 96 -5.56 -0.88 -1.07
C GLY A 96 -6.61 -1.10 -2.16
N HIS A 97 -7.50 -0.14 -2.41
CA HIS A 97 -8.48 -0.19 -3.49
C HIS A 97 -7.93 0.34 -4.81
N GLY A 98 -8.57 -0.03 -5.92
CA GLY A 98 -8.17 0.43 -7.25
C GLY A 98 -6.71 0.12 -7.56
N TYR A 99 -5.99 1.05 -8.16
CA TYR A 99 -4.57 0.88 -8.46
C TYR A 99 -3.69 0.97 -7.20
N VAL A 100 -2.82 -0.03 -7.03
CA VAL A 100 -1.81 -0.14 -5.97
C VAL A 100 -0.50 -0.50 -6.66
N LEU A 101 0.28 0.49 -7.09
CA LEU A 101 1.42 0.28 -7.98
C LEU A 101 2.71 0.83 -7.38
N GLY A 102 3.84 0.18 -7.61
CA GLY A 102 5.17 0.67 -7.25
C GLY A 102 5.27 1.14 -5.80
N GLY A 103 5.55 2.41 -5.54
CA GLY A 103 5.54 3.01 -4.19
C GLY A 103 4.25 2.79 -3.42
N GLY A 104 3.09 2.68 -4.11
CA GLY A 104 1.83 2.27 -3.47
C GLY A 104 1.85 0.82 -2.96
N MET A 105 2.58 -0.07 -3.64
CA MET A 105 2.85 -1.42 -3.12
C MET A 105 3.75 -1.36 -1.88
N GLY A 106 4.77 -0.50 -1.87
CA GLY A 106 5.62 -0.26 -0.71
C GLY A 106 4.81 0.12 0.53
N LEU A 107 3.92 1.11 0.39
CA LEU A 107 3.01 1.53 1.47
C LEU A 107 2.09 0.39 1.93
N LEU A 108 1.49 -0.37 1.00
CA LEU A 108 0.62 -1.49 1.33
C LEU A 108 1.39 -2.60 2.06
N GLN A 109 2.56 -2.99 1.53
CA GLN A 109 3.35 -4.09 2.10
C GLN A 109 4.02 -3.73 3.44
N SER A 110 4.13 -2.45 3.75
CA SER A 110 4.61 -1.98 5.06
C SER A 110 3.54 -2.05 6.15
N ALA A 111 2.27 -2.20 5.80
CA ALA A 111 1.18 -2.24 6.79
C ALA A 111 1.09 -3.59 7.52
N ALA A 112 0.68 -3.53 8.79
CA ALA A 112 0.40 -4.71 9.61
C ALA A 112 -0.88 -5.45 9.17
N VAL A 113 -1.84 -4.73 8.57
CA VAL A 113 -3.06 -5.29 7.98
C VAL A 113 -3.25 -4.70 6.58
N ARG A 114 -3.15 -5.56 5.58
CA ARG A 114 -3.26 -5.21 4.17
C ARG A 114 -4.63 -5.64 3.65
N ILE A 115 -5.46 -4.67 3.30
CA ILE A 115 -6.80 -4.89 2.79
C ILE A 115 -6.81 -4.63 1.28
N VAL A 116 -7.43 -5.55 0.54
CA VAL A 116 -7.73 -5.41 -0.89
C VAL A 116 -9.23 -5.55 -1.14
N THR A 117 -9.67 -5.05 -2.29
CA THR A 117 -11.09 -4.97 -2.65
C THR A 117 -11.34 -5.53 -4.06
N PRO A 118 -12.59 -5.68 -4.52
CA PRO A 118 -12.89 -6.07 -5.90
C PRO A 118 -12.21 -5.19 -6.96
N SER A 119 -12.05 -3.91 -6.67
CA SER A 119 -11.39 -2.96 -7.57
C SER A 119 -9.88 -3.04 -7.59
N SER A 120 -9.25 -3.70 -6.62
CA SER A 120 -7.78 -3.72 -6.45
C SER A 120 -7.05 -4.29 -7.67
N ARG A 121 -6.01 -3.56 -8.09
CA ARG A 121 -5.08 -3.92 -9.18
C ARG A 121 -3.67 -3.59 -8.71
N LEU A 122 -2.93 -4.64 -8.36
CA LEU A 122 -1.60 -4.52 -7.76
C LEU A 122 -0.53 -4.85 -8.78
N ALA A 123 0.56 -4.09 -8.81
CA ALA A 123 1.73 -4.41 -9.65
C ALA A 123 2.99 -3.69 -9.16
N MET A 124 4.15 -4.24 -9.57
CA MET A 124 5.45 -3.56 -9.53
C MET A 124 5.87 -3.29 -10.99
N PRO A 125 5.41 -2.15 -11.60
CA PRO A 125 5.57 -1.89 -13.03
C PRO A 125 6.88 -1.20 -13.39
N GLU A 126 7.85 -1.14 -12.48
CA GLU A 126 9.12 -0.39 -12.60
C GLU A 126 9.91 -0.74 -13.85
N ILE A 127 9.86 -2.00 -14.31
CA ILE A 127 10.52 -2.45 -15.53
C ILE A 127 10.08 -1.64 -16.77
N SER A 128 8.83 -1.15 -16.79
CA SER A 128 8.30 -0.36 -17.92
C SER A 128 8.90 1.05 -18.02
N ILE A 129 9.57 1.53 -16.98
CA ILE A 129 10.22 2.84 -16.92
C ILE A 129 11.75 2.73 -16.70
N GLY A 130 12.31 1.52 -16.86
CA GLY A 130 13.75 1.30 -16.74
C GLY A 130 14.26 1.29 -15.29
N LEU A 131 13.37 1.11 -14.31
CA LEU A 131 13.71 0.86 -12.91
C LEU A 131 13.56 -0.62 -12.56
N TYR A 132 14.03 -0.99 -11.38
CA TYR A 132 13.76 -2.28 -10.75
C TYR A 132 12.69 -2.11 -9.66
N PRO A 133 11.95 -3.16 -9.29
CA PRO A 133 11.08 -3.14 -8.14
C PRO A 133 11.87 -2.81 -6.86
N ASP A 134 11.59 -1.64 -6.29
CA ASP A 134 12.19 -1.10 -5.07
C ASP A 134 11.22 -1.21 -3.86
N VAL A 135 11.14 -0.23 -2.98
CA VAL A 135 10.18 -0.09 -1.86
C VAL A 135 9.95 -1.39 -1.07
N GLY A 136 11.02 -2.17 -0.85
CA GLY A 136 10.94 -3.46 -0.16
C GLY A 136 10.55 -4.65 -1.04
N ALA A 137 10.40 -4.49 -2.36
CA ALA A 137 9.98 -5.56 -3.26
C ALA A 137 10.91 -6.77 -3.27
N SER A 138 12.21 -6.58 -3.11
CA SER A 138 13.16 -7.68 -2.96
C SER A 138 12.82 -8.60 -1.79
N TRP A 139 12.19 -8.07 -0.75
CA TRP A 139 11.75 -8.83 0.41
C TRP A 139 10.42 -9.55 0.15
N PHE A 140 9.36 -8.85 -0.26
CA PHE A 140 8.04 -9.48 -0.40
C PHE A 140 7.91 -10.32 -1.67
N LEU A 141 8.53 -9.94 -2.80
CA LEU A 141 8.49 -10.74 -4.02
C LEU A 141 9.31 -12.04 -3.89
N SER A 142 10.46 -12.01 -3.20
CA SER A 142 11.28 -13.22 -3.01
C SER A 142 10.61 -14.30 -2.14
N ARG A 143 9.56 -13.96 -1.42
CA ARG A 143 8.79 -14.87 -0.55
C ARG A 143 7.60 -15.51 -1.24
N LEU A 144 7.29 -15.09 -2.46
CA LEU A 144 6.20 -15.68 -3.23
C LEU A 144 6.55 -17.09 -3.70
N PRO A 145 5.56 -18.00 -3.81
CA PRO A 145 5.80 -19.38 -4.17
C PRO A 145 6.39 -19.51 -5.59
N GLY A 146 7.25 -20.48 -5.74
CA GLY A 146 7.88 -20.80 -7.03
C GLY A 146 8.72 -19.63 -7.55
N LYS A 147 8.42 -19.18 -8.76
CA LYS A 147 9.08 -18.03 -9.42
C LYS A 147 8.13 -16.87 -9.68
N LEU A 148 6.99 -16.83 -8.98
CA LEU A 148 5.97 -15.80 -9.21
C LEU A 148 6.49 -14.40 -8.90
N GLY A 149 7.29 -14.24 -7.84
CA GLY A 149 7.89 -12.93 -7.53
C GLY A 149 8.82 -12.45 -8.63
N LEU A 150 9.63 -13.33 -9.18
CA LEU A 150 10.48 -13.02 -10.33
C LEU A 150 9.65 -12.65 -11.57
N PHE A 151 8.59 -13.43 -11.84
CA PHE A 151 7.66 -13.13 -12.93
C PHE A 151 7.04 -11.74 -12.76
N LEU A 152 6.44 -11.43 -11.59
CA LEU A 152 5.81 -10.14 -11.34
C LEU A 152 6.81 -8.98 -11.45
N GLY A 153 8.01 -9.13 -10.88
CA GLY A 153 9.04 -8.08 -10.92
C GLY A 153 9.64 -7.83 -12.30
N LEU A 154 9.76 -8.87 -13.15
CA LEU A 154 10.33 -8.74 -14.49
C LEU A 154 9.32 -8.37 -15.57
N THR A 155 8.02 -8.57 -15.32
CA THR A 155 6.98 -8.30 -16.32
C THR A 155 6.11 -7.09 -15.97
N GLY A 156 6.11 -6.67 -14.70
CA GLY A 156 5.16 -5.67 -14.22
C GLY A 156 3.69 -6.13 -14.31
N ALA A 157 3.46 -7.45 -14.36
CA ALA A 157 2.13 -8.01 -14.49
C ALA A 157 1.22 -7.56 -13.32
N HIS A 158 -0.02 -7.22 -13.66
CA HIS A 158 -1.03 -6.85 -12.66
C HIS A 158 -1.68 -8.11 -12.10
N ILE A 159 -1.91 -8.10 -10.79
CA ILE A 159 -2.71 -9.10 -10.09
C ILE A 159 -3.94 -8.43 -9.48
N ASN A 160 -5.00 -9.20 -9.28
CA ASN A 160 -6.21 -8.71 -8.61
C ASN A 160 -6.17 -8.97 -7.09
N GLY A 161 -7.24 -8.56 -6.39
CA GLY A 161 -7.34 -8.75 -4.94
C GLY A 161 -7.36 -10.22 -4.52
N ARG A 162 -7.86 -11.13 -5.37
CA ARG A 162 -7.86 -12.56 -5.09
C ARG A 162 -6.45 -13.14 -5.17
N ASP A 163 -5.73 -12.87 -6.25
CA ASP A 163 -4.34 -13.30 -6.40
C ASP A 163 -3.48 -12.75 -5.23
N ALA A 164 -3.71 -11.49 -4.84
CA ALA A 164 -2.98 -10.87 -3.73
C ALA A 164 -3.20 -11.61 -2.40
N LEU A 165 -4.44 -12.06 -2.12
CA LEU A 165 -4.72 -12.90 -0.94
C LEU A 165 -4.02 -14.26 -1.04
N ASP A 166 -4.20 -14.95 -2.15
CA ASP A 166 -3.68 -16.31 -2.35
C ASP A 166 -2.14 -16.34 -2.32
N LEU A 167 -1.49 -15.23 -2.71
CA LEU A 167 -0.05 -15.02 -2.66
C LEU A 167 0.47 -14.49 -1.31
N GLY A 168 -0.40 -14.14 -0.37
CA GLY A 168 -0.01 -13.52 0.89
C GLY A 168 0.49 -12.08 0.78
N LEU A 169 0.17 -11.40 -0.33
CA LEU A 169 0.41 -9.96 -0.52
C LEU A 169 -0.71 -9.10 0.07
N ALA A 170 -1.82 -9.71 0.50
CA ALA A 170 -2.89 -9.10 1.26
C ALA A 170 -3.35 -10.04 2.38
N ASP A 171 -3.94 -9.47 3.44
CA ASP A 171 -4.41 -10.22 4.61
C ASP A 171 -5.92 -10.37 4.63
N ARG A 172 -6.64 -9.42 4.06
CA ARG A 172 -8.11 -9.38 4.04
C ARG A 172 -8.62 -8.87 2.70
N PHE A 173 -9.75 -9.45 2.30
CA PHE A 173 -10.54 -8.97 1.17
C PHE A 173 -11.85 -8.39 1.72
N LEU A 174 -12.11 -7.10 1.45
CA LEU A 174 -13.35 -6.41 1.81
C LEU A 174 -14.01 -5.85 0.55
N ARG A 175 -15.32 -5.52 0.63
CA ARG A 175 -16.01 -4.81 -0.46
C ARG A 175 -15.53 -3.36 -0.54
N ASP A 176 -15.59 -2.77 -1.73
CA ASP A 176 -15.23 -1.35 -1.92
C ASP A 176 -16.07 -0.38 -1.06
N ASP A 177 -17.30 -0.77 -0.72
CA ASP A 177 -18.25 0.02 0.09
C ASP A 177 -18.13 -0.21 1.62
N GLN A 178 -17.28 -1.14 2.07
CA GLN A 178 -17.12 -1.45 3.51
C GLN A 178 -16.14 -0.53 4.26
N GLN A 179 -15.61 0.51 3.63
CA GLN A 179 -14.60 1.37 4.28
C GLN A 179 -15.17 2.11 5.50
N ASP A 180 -16.38 2.64 5.41
CA ASP A 180 -17.03 3.33 6.52
C ASP A 180 -17.45 2.34 7.62
N GLU A 181 -17.85 1.14 7.25
CA GLU A 181 -18.19 0.06 8.18
C GLU A 181 -16.94 -0.38 8.97
N LEU A 182 -15.81 -0.56 8.29
CA LEU A 182 -14.53 -0.81 8.94
C LEU A 182 -14.17 0.32 9.92
N LEU A 183 -14.26 1.58 9.49
CA LEU A 183 -13.95 2.73 10.34
C LEU A 183 -14.83 2.76 11.59
N ASN A 184 -16.15 2.58 11.44
CA ASN A 184 -17.08 2.54 12.55
C ASN A 184 -16.77 1.38 13.51
N GLY A 185 -16.44 0.21 12.97
CA GLY A 185 -15.99 -0.93 13.76
C GLY A 185 -14.72 -0.63 14.57
N LEU A 186 -13.70 -0.02 13.94
CA LEU A 186 -12.46 0.37 14.60
C LEU A 186 -12.69 1.37 15.76
N LEU A 187 -13.63 2.30 15.61
CA LEU A 187 -13.98 3.28 16.64
C LEU A 187 -14.68 2.64 17.86
N GLN A 188 -15.30 1.46 17.70
CA GLN A 188 -16.00 0.76 18.76
C GLN A 188 -15.13 -0.26 19.51
N LEU A 189 -13.92 -0.56 19.02
CA LEU A 189 -13.04 -1.52 19.69
C LEU A 189 -12.52 -0.97 21.03
N ASN A 190 -12.42 -1.85 22.02
CA ASN A 190 -11.69 -1.55 23.24
C ASN A 190 -10.18 -1.75 23.02
N TRP A 191 -9.49 -0.67 22.69
CA TRP A 191 -8.06 -0.67 22.40
C TRP A 191 -7.16 -0.90 23.60
N GLN A 192 -7.70 -1.00 24.80
CA GLN A 192 -6.94 -1.28 26.04
C GLN A 192 -6.85 -2.77 26.36
N GLU A 193 -7.78 -3.57 25.83
CA GLU A 193 -7.88 -4.99 26.13
C GLU A 193 -7.98 -5.82 24.85
N GLN A 194 -7.20 -6.90 24.76
CA GLN A 194 -7.27 -7.90 23.70
C GLN A 194 -7.34 -7.33 22.27
N THR A 195 -6.67 -6.24 22.03
CA THR A 195 -6.73 -5.43 20.78
C THR A 195 -6.58 -6.27 19.51
N VAL A 196 -5.57 -7.15 19.47
CA VAL A 196 -5.30 -7.98 18.28
C VAL A 196 -6.45 -8.94 18.00
N MET A 197 -7.04 -9.54 19.05
CA MET A 197 -8.15 -10.48 18.90
C MET A 197 -9.42 -9.77 18.41
N GLN A 198 -9.74 -8.62 18.99
CA GLN A 198 -10.92 -7.84 18.61
C GLN A 198 -10.79 -7.31 17.16
N LEU A 199 -9.63 -6.77 16.80
CA LEU A 199 -9.35 -6.33 15.44
C LEU A 199 -9.49 -7.49 14.43
N ASN A 200 -8.90 -8.64 14.74
CA ASN A 200 -9.03 -9.82 13.87
C ASN A 200 -10.49 -10.31 13.76
N SER A 201 -11.27 -10.24 14.82
CA SER A 201 -12.69 -10.62 14.80
C SER A 201 -13.52 -9.68 13.92
N LEU A 202 -13.31 -8.37 14.04
CA LEU A 202 -13.93 -7.36 13.18
C LEU A 202 -13.60 -7.62 11.70
N LEU A 203 -12.31 -7.72 11.39
CA LEU A 203 -11.84 -7.93 10.02
C LEU A 203 -12.32 -9.25 9.42
N LYS A 204 -12.44 -10.30 10.24
CA LYS A 204 -12.98 -11.60 9.81
C LYS A 204 -14.49 -11.51 9.49
N ALA A 205 -15.26 -10.81 10.31
CA ALA A 205 -16.69 -10.61 10.06
C ALA A 205 -16.93 -9.87 8.74
N LEU A 206 -16.25 -8.73 8.55
CA LEU A 206 -16.34 -7.96 7.31
C LEU A 206 -15.91 -8.77 6.07
N ALA A 207 -14.82 -9.54 6.19
CA ALA A 207 -14.33 -10.38 5.09
C ALA A 207 -15.32 -11.51 4.72
N GLN A 208 -16.05 -12.08 5.70
CA GLN A 208 -17.06 -13.09 5.42
C GLN A 208 -18.20 -12.55 4.55
N GLU A 209 -18.60 -11.30 4.76
CA GLU A 209 -19.64 -10.64 3.95
C GLU A 209 -19.16 -10.34 2.53
N ALA A 210 -17.85 -10.18 2.33
CA ALA A 210 -17.26 -9.85 1.04
C ALA A 210 -16.97 -11.07 0.14
N VAL A 211 -17.08 -12.30 0.65
CA VAL A 211 -16.71 -13.53 -0.07
C VAL A 211 -17.36 -13.65 -1.44
N SER A 212 -18.63 -13.29 -1.56
CA SER A 212 -19.39 -13.38 -2.83
C SER A 212 -18.91 -12.39 -3.90
N GLN A 213 -18.14 -11.37 -3.53
CA GLN A 213 -17.61 -10.36 -4.45
C GLN A 213 -16.14 -10.58 -4.80
N GLN A 214 -15.52 -11.66 -4.31
CA GLN A 214 -14.15 -11.99 -4.68
C GLN A 214 -14.08 -12.33 -6.17
N PRO A 215 -13.15 -11.70 -6.93
CA PRO A 215 -12.93 -12.05 -8.33
C PRO A 215 -12.33 -13.46 -8.45
N GLU A 216 -12.38 -14.02 -9.64
CA GLU A 216 -11.57 -15.22 -9.93
C GLU A 216 -10.09 -14.88 -9.96
N ALA A 217 -9.24 -15.85 -9.54
CA ALA A 217 -7.79 -15.72 -9.64
C ALA A 217 -7.39 -15.59 -11.13
N GLN A 218 -6.47 -14.67 -11.43
CA GLN A 218 -6.00 -14.42 -12.79
C GLN A 218 -4.79 -15.27 -13.17
N TRP A 219 -3.92 -15.50 -12.20
CA TRP A 219 -2.59 -16.09 -12.45
C TRP A 219 -2.35 -17.42 -11.73
N LEU A 220 -3.16 -17.73 -10.72
CA LEU A 220 -3.03 -18.97 -9.98
C LEU A 220 -4.02 -20.00 -10.53
N PRO A 221 -3.57 -21.20 -10.95
CA PRO A 221 -4.48 -22.28 -11.31
C PRO A 221 -5.30 -22.70 -10.08
N ARG A 222 -6.54 -23.06 -10.32
CA ARG A 222 -7.40 -23.69 -9.29
C ARG A 222 -6.89 -25.06 -8.90
#